data_32d1379ad2116ad581e570d2c92b6ce1
#
_entry.id   32d1379ad2116ad581e570d2c92b6ce1
#
_cell.length_a   1.000
_cell.length_b   1.000
_cell.length_c   1.000
_cell.angle_alpha   90.00
_cell.angle_beta   90.00
_cell.angle_gamma   90.00
#
_symmetry.space_group_name_H-M   'P 1'
#
loop_
_entity.id
_entity.type
_entity.pdbx_description
1 polymer ?
#
loop_
_entity_poly.entity_id
_entity_poly.type
_entity_poly.pdbx_seq_one_letter_code
_entity_poly.pdbx_strand_id
1 'polypeptide(L)'
;MDHDTPRPGLRTVLSGGLALLALAAALFALRRPLLMTAPACMAGRWHGCYDTFNGVVLMTLVAVPVSLLLVGGLAYLRRRAGGRAAWRRSLAEVGMVHGTVPFLWLILMPGAAPGLVPGRLSLVPLRDLLTMGTLGIAGNLLVFAALGFFAPIRFTALASLPRILALGAGCSVLVETAQYALRLDRVSSVDDVLVNAAGAVLAGLASRRWWRTGPPARAEAAGPRALRRAA
;
A
#
# COMPACT_ATOMS: atom_id res chain seq x y z
N MET A 1 6.29 13.91 53.74
CA MET A 1 6.07 14.39 52.37
C MET A 1 5.61 13.20 51.55
N ASP A 2 4.30 12.94 51.59
CA ASP A 2 3.72 11.85 50.79
C ASP A 2 3.62 12.32 49.31
N HIS A 3 4.46 11.72 48.46
CA HIS A 3 4.34 11.89 47.02
C HIS A 3 3.18 11.02 46.53
N ASP A 4 2.00 11.61 46.46
CA ASP A 4 0.82 11.01 45.80
C ASP A 4 1.11 10.93 44.32
N THR A 5 1.67 9.78 43.87
CA THR A 5 1.83 9.50 42.44
C THR A 5 0.42 9.24 41.83
N PRO A 6 -0.04 10.06 40.88
CA PRO A 6 -1.36 9.89 40.32
C PRO A 6 -1.48 8.51 39.67
N ARG A 7 -2.47 7.70 40.09
CA ARG A 7 -2.77 6.39 39.52
C ARG A 7 -3.15 6.55 38.05
N PRO A 8 -2.53 5.81 37.12
CA PRO A 8 -2.87 5.91 35.72
C PRO A 8 -4.34 5.52 35.50
N GLY A 9 -5.09 6.36 34.79
CA GLY A 9 -6.48 6.10 34.48
C GLY A 9 -6.66 4.81 33.66
N LEU A 10 -7.82 4.14 33.80
CA LEU A 10 -8.16 2.89 33.10
C LEU A 10 -7.84 2.96 31.60
N ARG A 11 -8.10 4.09 30.95
CA ARG A 11 -7.81 4.30 29.51
C ARG A 11 -6.31 4.21 29.21
N THR A 12 -5.47 4.75 30.08
CA THR A 12 -3.99 4.70 29.94
C THR A 12 -3.47 3.28 30.12
N VAL A 13 -4.01 2.53 31.07
CA VAL A 13 -3.66 1.12 31.28
C VAL A 13 -4.09 0.25 30.10
N LEU A 14 -5.32 0.44 29.60
CA LEU A 14 -5.84 -0.30 28.44
C LEU A 14 -5.04 0.02 27.16
N SER A 15 -4.75 1.29 26.89
CA SER A 15 -3.97 1.67 25.71
C SER A 15 -2.52 1.17 25.80
N GLY A 16 -1.91 1.18 26.98
CA GLY A 16 -0.59 0.60 27.22
C GLY A 16 -0.58 -0.92 27.01
N GLY A 17 -1.58 -1.62 27.54
CA GLY A 17 -1.75 -3.06 27.33
C GLY A 17 -1.93 -3.44 25.86
N LEU A 18 -2.79 -2.72 25.13
CA LEU A 18 -2.97 -2.92 23.68
C LEU A 18 -1.69 -2.64 22.88
N ALA A 19 -0.95 -1.60 23.24
CA ALA A 19 0.32 -1.29 22.60
C ALA A 19 1.37 -2.39 22.82
N LEU A 20 1.47 -2.93 24.03
CA LEU A 20 2.36 -4.05 24.35
C LEU A 20 1.97 -5.33 23.61
N LEU A 21 0.68 -5.65 23.53
CA LEU A 21 0.17 -6.79 22.76
C LEU A 21 0.47 -6.64 21.27
N ALA A 22 0.25 -5.45 20.73
CA ALA A 22 0.56 -5.15 19.32
C ALA A 22 2.07 -5.27 19.04
N LEU A 23 2.92 -4.78 19.95
CA LEU A 23 4.37 -4.92 19.86
C LEU A 23 4.80 -6.39 19.93
N ALA A 24 4.28 -7.15 20.86
CA ALA A 24 4.57 -8.58 20.99
C ALA A 24 4.14 -9.36 19.75
N ALA A 25 2.95 -9.08 19.22
CA ALA A 25 2.47 -9.68 17.97
C ALA A 25 3.35 -9.31 16.78
N ALA A 26 3.79 -8.04 16.68
CA ALA A 26 4.71 -7.59 15.64
C ALA A 26 6.07 -8.29 15.74
N LEU A 27 6.68 -8.37 16.93
CA LEU A 27 7.94 -9.07 17.16
C LEU A 27 7.82 -10.57 16.82
N PHE A 28 6.71 -11.19 17.20
CA PHE A 28 6.46 -12.59 16.88
C PHE A 28 6.32 -12.81 15.36
N ALA A 29 5.61 -11.94 14.65
CA ALA A 29 5.48 -12.01 13.20
C ALA A 29 6.81 -11.78 12.49
N LEU A 30 7.62 -10.86 12.99
CA LEU A 30 8.91 -10.48 12.39
C LEU A 30 10.07 -11.42 12.75
N ARG A 31 9.88 -12.34 13.72
CA ARG A 31 10.97 -13.24 14.16
C ARG A 31 11.56 -14.07 13.04
N ARG A 32 10.72 -14.60 12.11
CA ARG A 32 11.19 -15.39 10.97
C ARG A 32 12.01 -14.57 9.97
N PRO A 33 11.52 -13.42 9.45
CA PRO A 33 12.34 -12.54 8.63
C PRO A 33 13.70 -12.20 9.27
N LEU A 34 13.69 -11.83 10.55
CA LEU A 34 14.91 -11.39 11.24
C LEU A 34 15.89 -12.54 11.52
N LEU A 35 15.42 -13.66 12.04
CA LEU A 35 16.31 -14.75 12.50
C LEU A 35 16.71 -15.70 11.38
N MET A 36 15.85 -15.93 10.39
CA MET A 36 16.11 -16.92 9.35
C MET A 36 16.63 -16.28 8.06
N THR A 37 16.12 -15.13 7.66
CA THR A 37 16.44 -14.53 6.38
C THR A 37 17.59 -13.52 6.46
N ALA A 38 17.69 -12.78 7.57
CA ALA A 38 18.77 -11.80 7.73
C ALA A 38 20.18 -12.40 7.54
N PRO A 39 20.51 -13.59 8.08
CA PRO A 39 21.82 -14.21 7.82
C PRO A 39 22.09 -14.51 6.34
N ALA A 40 21.05 -14.91 5.57
CA ALA A 40 21.19 -15.14 4.14
C ALA A 40 21.48 -13.82 3.38
N CYS A 41 20.78 -12.75 3.75
CA CYS A 41 20.96 -11.43 3.16
C CYS A 41 22.32 -10.82 3.52
N MET A 42 22.76 -10.96 4.78
CA MET A 42 24.07 -10.50 5.23
C MET A 42 25.21 -11.24 4.55
N ALA A 43 25.00 -12.52 4.20
CA ALA A 43 25.96 -13.32 3.43
C ALA A 43 25.91 -13.03 1.93
N GLY A 44 25.12 -12.05 1.46
CA GLY A 44 25.00 -11.70 0.05
C GLY A 44 24.32 -12.77 -0.81
N ARG A 45 23.60 -13.72 -0.22
CA ARG A 45 22.93 -14.78 -0.95
C ARG A 45 21.62 -14.29 -1.54
N TRP A 46 21.42 -14.52 -2.85
CA TRP A 46 20.14 -14.21 -3.50
C TRP A 46 19.02 -15.09 -2.93
N HIS A 47 19.25 -16.41 -2.93
CA HIS A 47 18.28 -17.37 -2.40
C HIS A 47 18.10 -17.23 -0.89
N GLY A 48 16.82 -17.16 -0.50
CA GLY A 48 16.41 -16.94 0.89
C GLY A 48 16.36 -15.46 1.31
N CYS A 49 16.95 -14.55 0.51
CA CYS A 49 16.88 -13.11 0.75
C CYS A 49 15.85 -12.42 -0.15
N TYR A 50 15.92 -12.62 -1.46
CA TYR A 50 15.10 -11.88 -2.41
C TYR A 50 13.97 -12.70 -3.04
N ASP A 51 13.99 -14.00 -2.91
CA ASP A 51 13.07 -14.97 -3.53
C ASP A 51 12.13 -15.65 -2.52
N THR A 52 12.00 -15.07 -1.33
CA THR A 52 11.12 -15.59 -0.29
C THR A 52 10.21 -14.49 0.28
N PHE A 53 9.03 -14.88 0.75
CA PHE A 53 8.14 -13.95 1.48
C PHE A 53 8.85 -13.24 2.63
N ASN A 54 9.58 -13.99 3.47
CA ASN A 54 10.30 -13.43 4.60
C ASN A 54 11.42 -12.48 4.16
N GLY A 55 12.06 -12.73 3.01
CA GLY A 55 13.08 -11.86 2.43
C GLY A 55 12.49 -10.51 2.01
N VAL A 56 11.38 -10.53 1.29
CA VAL A 56 10.70 -9.30 0.88
C VAL A 56 10.23 -8.49 2.09
N VAL A 57 9.69 -9.15 3.13
CA VAL A 57 9.33 -8.48 4.39
C VAL A 57 10.55 -7.84 5.05
N LEU A 58 11.68 -8.56 5.14
CA LEU A 58 12.92 -8.02 5.69
C LEU A 58 13.41 -6.81 4.90
N MET A 59 13.45 -6.90 3.56
CA MET A 59 13.88 -5.79 2.71
C MET A 59 12.96 -4.57 2.84
N THR A 60 11.66 -4.80 2.95
CA THR A 60 10.69 -3.73 3.21
C THR A 60 10.97 -3.01 4.52
N LEU A 61 11.26 -3.77 5.59
CA LEU A 61 11.59 -3.20 6.91
C LEU A 61 12.91 -2.41 6.87
N VAL A 62 13.94 -2.95 6.21
CA VAL A 62 15.23 -2.27 6.03
C VAL A 62 15.06 -0.99 5.20
N ALA A 63 14.14 -0.95 4.26
CA ALA A 63 13.84 0.22 3.46
C ALA A 63 13.04 1.31 4.22
N VAL A 64 12.45 1.02 5.40
CA VAL A 64 11.69 2.01 6.19
C VAL A 64 12.53 3.25 6.53
N PRO A 65 13.73 3.15 7.16
CA PRO A 65 14.53 4.34 7.48
C PRO A 65 14.89 5.14 6.23
N VAL A 66 15.22 4.49 5.10
CA VAL A 66 15.50 5.17 3.83
C VAL A 66 14.26 5.91 3.34
N SER A 67 13.09 5.28 3.41
CA SER A 67 11.81 5.90 3.02
C SER A 67 11.48 7.12 3.90
N LEU A 68 11.73 7.04 5.20
CA LEU A 68 11.54 8.17 6.12
C LEU A 68 12.50 9.32 5.82
N LEU A 69 13.76 9.04 5.52
CA LEU A 69 14.74 10.04 5.09
C LEU A 69 14.33 10.69 3.76
N LEU A 70 13.83 9.92 2.80
CA LEU A 70 13.30 10.44 1.54
C LEU A 70 12.09 11.35 1.76
N VAL A 71 11.14 10.95 2.61
CA VAL A 71 10.00 11.81 2.98
C VAL A 71 10.48 13.12 3.58
N GLY A 72 11.41 13.06 4.55
CA GLY A 72 11.97 14.24 5.20
C GLY A 72 12.72 15.15 4.23
N GLY A 73 13.60 14.61 3.42
CA GLY A 73 14.38 15.34 2.41
C GLY A 73 13.49 16.01 1.36
N LEU A 74 12.54 15.26 0.77
CA LEU A 74 11.61 15.82 -0.20
C LEU A 74 10.71 16.90 0.44
N ALA A 75 10.25 16.69 1.67
CA ALA A 75 9.44 17.69 2.37
C ALA A 75 10.25 18.96 2.67
N TYR A 76 11.50 18.82 3.08
CA TYR A 76 12.40 19.95 3.31
C TYR A 76 12.65 20.76 2.04
N LEU A 77 13.03 20.08 0.94
CA LEU A 77 13.26 20.73 -0.36
C LEU A 77 12.02 21.48 -0.86
N ARG A 78 10.85 20.83 -0.76
CA ARG A 78 9.57 21.43 -1.14
C ARG A 78 9.19 22.64 -0.28
N ARG A 79 9.48 22.61 1.02
CA ARG A 79 9.27 23.75 1.92
C ARG A 79 10.14 24.91 1.55
N ARG A 80 11.43 24.67 1.26
CA ARG A 80 12.35 25.70 0.79
C ARG A 80 11.90 26.35 -0.53
N ALA A 81 11.29 25.58 -1.41
CA ALA A 81 10.69 26.07 -2.66
C ALA A 81 9.30 26.71 -2.47
N GLY A 82 8.87 27.05 -1.26
CA GLY A 82 7.57 27.65 -0.96
C GLY A 82 6.37 26.73 -1.11
N GLY A 83 6.59 25.41 -1.23
CA GLY A 83 5.54 24.42 -1.46
C GLY A 83 4.62 24.23 -0.25
N ARG A 84 3.31 24.42 -0.45
CA ARG A 84 2.28 24.11 0.55
C ARG A 84 2.08 22.59 0.66
N ALA A 85 1.77 22.11 1.88
CA ALA A 85 1.52 20.69 2.17
C ALA A 85 2.70 19.76 1.76
N ALA A 86 3.96 20.23 1.90
CA ALA A 86 5.16 19.53 1.50
C ALA A 86 5.26 18.10 2.12
N TRP A 87 5.04 17.98 3.43
CA TRP A 87 5.05 16.69 4.14
C TRP A 87 4.02 15.70 3.58
N ARG A 88 2.79 16.19 3.40
CA ARG A 88 1.68 15.35 2.93
C ARG A 88 1.93 14.81 1.52
N ARG A 89 2.47 15.65 0.62
CA ARG A 89 2.82 15.22 -0.74
C ARG A 89 3.97 14.22 -0.73
N SER A 90 5.03 14.50 0.03
CA SER A 90 6.20 13.63 0.12
C SER A 90 5.84 12.28 0.74
N LEU A 91 5.06 12.28 1.83
CA LEU A 91 4.57 11.05 2.46
C LEU A 91 3.70 10.23 1.49
N ALA A 92 2.80 10.89 0.74
CA ALA A 92 1.95 10.18 -0.21
C ALA A 92 2.75 9.54 -1.35
N GLU A 93 3.73 10.22 -1.90
CA GLU A 93 4.57 9.69 -2.98
C GLU A 93 5.45 8.53 -2.53
N VAL A 94 6.19 8.72 -1.45
CA VAL A 94 7.06 7.66 -0.90
C VAL A 94 6.22 6.50 -0.37
N GLY A 95 5.10 6.79 0.29
CA GLY A 95 4.19 5.76 0.82
C GLY A 95 3.54 4.90 -0.27
N MET A 96 3.19 5.48 -1.43
CA MET A 96 2.73 4.70 -2.58
C MET A 96 3.79 3.71 -3.04
N VAL A 97 5.03 4.15 -3.22
CA VAL A 97 6.12 3.30 -3.70
C VAL A 97 6.47 2.25 -2.65
N HIS A 98 6.76 2.67 -1.42
CA HIS A 98 7.15 1.78 -0.33
C HIS A 98 6.08 0.74 0.00
N GLY A 99 4.81 1.10 -0.05
CA GLY A 99 3.71 0.19 0.27
C GLY A 99 3.21 -0.65 -0.91
N THR A 100 3.58 -0.35 -2.16
CA THR A 100 3.12 -1.12 -3.33
C THR A 100 4.22 -2.03 -3.88
N VAL A 101 5.46 -1.56 -3.97
CA VAL A 101 6.56 -2.30 -4.59
C VAL A 101 6.81 -3.67 -3.95
N PRO A 102 6.81 -3.84 -2.62
CA PRO A 102 7.01 -5.15 -2.00
C PRO A 102 5.93 -6.16 -2.37
N PHE A 103 4.67 -5.73 -2.43
CA PHE A 103 3.58 -6.61 -2.86
C PHE A 103 3.68 -6.98 -4.33
N LEU A 104 4.03 -6.02 -5.21
CA LEU A 104 4.32 -6.32 -6.62
C LEU A 104 5.45 -7.32 -6.75
N TRP A 105 6.51 -7.18 -5.95
CA TRP A 105 7.59 -8.16 -5.92
C TRP A 105 7.08 -9.55 -5.57
N LEU A 106 6.30 -9.67 -4.49
CA LEU A 106 5.76 -10.96 -4.03
C LEU A 106 4.87 -11.63 -5.06
N ILE A 107 3.96 -10.88 -5.70
CA ILE A 107 3.01 -11.46 -6.66
C ILE A 107 3.63 -11.77 -8.02
N LEU A 108 4.71 -11.07 -8.39
CA LEU A 108 5.49 -11.34 -9.62
C LEU A 108 6.62 -12.35 -9.39
N MET A 109 6.79 -12.85 -8.17
CA MET A 109 7.78 -13.88 -7.88
C MET A 109 7.39 -15.18 -8.58
N PRO A 110 8.32 -15.80 -9.33
CA PRO A 110 8.05 -17.04 -10.04
C PRO A 110 7.62 -18.17 -9.11
N GLY A 111 6.75 -19.03 -9.58
CA GLY A 111 6.38 -20.31 -8.92
C GLY A 111 7.49 -21.36 -9.03
N ALA A 112 7.12 -22.64 -8.89
CA ALA A 112 8.09 -23.74 -8.85
C ALA A 112 8.69 -24.08 -10.23
N ALA A 113 7.94 -23.87 -11.33
CA ALA A 113 8.33 -24.27 -12.69
C ALA A 113 8.06 -23.14 -13.73
N PRO A 114 8.66 -21.96 -13.57
CA PRO A 114 8.43 -20.82 -14.47
C PRO A 114 8.94 -21.14 -15.88
N GLY A 115 8.19 -20.74 -16.89
CA GLY A 115 8.49 -20.99 -18.29
C GLY A 115 8.20 -22.41 -18.78
N LEU A 116 8.10 -23.39 -17.91
CA LEU A 116 7.84 -24.81 -18.25
C LEU A 116 6.34 -25.12 -18.28
N VAL A 117 5.55 -24.46 -17.42
CA VAL A 117 4.11 -24.65 -17.35
C VAL A 117 3.41 -23.59 -18.21
N PRO A 118 2.43 -23.98 -19.07
CA PRO A 118 1.61 -23.03 -19.80
C PRO A 118 0.89 -22.05 -18.85
N GLY A 119 0.70 -20.82 -19.31
CA GLY A 119 -0.10 -19.84 -18.56
C GLY A 119 -1.51 -20.38 -18.29
N ARG A 120 -1.99 -20.21 -17.07
CA ARG A 120 -3.33 -20.65 -16.63
C ARG A 120 -4.20 -19.43 -16.37
N LEU A 121 -5.44 -19.46 -16.88
CA LEU A 121 -6.43 -18.41 -16.69
C LEU A 121 -7.64 -18.94 -15.94
N SER A 122 -8.11 -18.21 -14.95
CA SER A 122 -9.36 -18.43 -14.25
C SER A 122 -10.25 -17.20 -14.45
N LEU A 123 -11.23 -17.32 -15.37
CA LEU A 123 -12.10 -16.20 -15.74
C LEU A 123 -13.50 -16.31 -15.14
N VAL A 124 -13.76 -17.33 -14.31
CA VAL A 124 -15.06 -17.51 -13.64
C VAL A 124 -15.02 -16.75 -12.31
N PRO A 125 -15.79 -15.67 -12.16
CA PRO A 125 -15.81 -14.88 -10.94
C PRO A 125 -16.23 -15.71 -9.72
N LEU A 126 -15.62 -15.43 -8.57
CA LEU A 126 -15.87 -16.03 -7.25
C LEU A 126 -15.49 -17.52 -7.12
N ARG A 127 -14.96 -18.13 -8.19
CA ARG A 127 -14.55 -19.53 -8.17
C ARG A 127 -13.32 -19.75 -7.30
N ASP A 128 -12.29 -18.95 -7.54
CA ASP A 128 -11.02 -19.07 -6.85
C ASP A 128 -11.09 -18.49 -5.44
N LEU A 129 -11.95 -17.51 -5.23
CA LEU A 129 -12.20 -16.90 -3.92
C LEU A 129 -12.66 -17.93 -2.87
N LEU A 130 -13.44 -18.93 -3.27
CA LEU A 130 -13.92 -19.98 -2.37
C LEU A 130 -12.79 -20.91 -1.90
N THR A 131 -11.74 -21.04 -2.68
CA THR A 131 -10.57 -21.89 -2.38
C THR A 131 -9.37 -21.10 -1.89
N MET A 132 -9.41 -19.75 -2.08
CA MET A 132 -8.39 -18.84 -1.62
C MET A 132 -8.41 -18.78 -0.09
N GLY A 133 -7.35 -19.23 0.56
CA GLY A 133 -7.25 -19.15 2.03
C GLY A 133 -7.22 -17.70 2.53
N THR A 134 -7.49 -17.50 3.82
CA THR A 134 -7.53 -16.16 4.45
C THR A 134 -6.28 -15.32 4.20
N LEU A 135 -5.09 -15.94 4.18
CA LEU A 135 -3.82 -15.25 3.87
C LEU A 135 -3.75 -14.81 2.41
N GLY A 136 -4.31 -15.59 1.49
CA GLY A 136 -4.40 -15.22 0.08
C GLY A 136 -5.31 -14.00 -0.12
N ILE A 137 -6.49 -14.02 0.48
CA ILE A 137 -7.44 -12.88 0.43
C ILE A 137 -6.79 -11.64 1.06
N ALA A 138 -6.20 -11.78 2.25
CA ALA A 138 -5.55 -10.66 2.93
C ALA A 138 -4.37 -10.10 2.10
N GLY A 139 -3.55 -10.98 1.52
CA GLY A 139 -2.44 -10.60 0.65
C GLY A 139 -2.92 -9.78 -0.55
N ASN A 140 -3.93 -10.28 -1.27
CA ASN A 140 -4.50 -9.60 -2.43
C ASN A 140 -5.14 -8.26 -2.05
N LEU A 141 -5.87 -8.16 -0.94
CA LEU A 141 -6.39 -6.86 -0.46
C LEU A 141 -5.28 -5.83 -0.21
N LEU A 142 -4.09 -6.26 0.16
CA LEU A 142 -2.97 -5.38 0.47
C LEU A 142 -2.16 -4.95 -0.76
N VAL A 143 -2.24 -5.68 -1.89
CA VAL A 143 -1.42 -5.42 -3.09
C VAL A 143 -1.48 -3.96 -3.53
N PHE A 144 -2.68 -3.41 -3.68
CA PHE A 144 -2.89 -2.01 -4.08
C PHE A 144 -3.49 -1.13 -2.98
N ALA A 145 -3.48 -1.57 -1.73
CA ALA A 145 -3.98 -0.78 -0.61
C ALA A 145 -3.20 0.53 -0.44
N ALA A 146 -1.88 0.50 -0.51
CA ALA A 146 -1.06 1.71 -0.42
C ALA A 146 -1.34 2.68 -1.58
N LEU A 147 -1.48 2.16 -2.80
CA LEU A 147 -1.86 2.95 -3.96
C LEU A 147 -3.23 3.60 -3.75
N GLY A 148 -4.25 2.82 -3.35
CA GLY A 148 -5.60 3.33 -3.07
C GLY A 148 -5.65 4.36 -1.96
N PHE A 149 -4.82 4.20 -0.92
CA PHE A 149 -4.72 5.14 0.20
C PHE A 149 -4.06 6.46 -0.20
N PHE A 150 -2.90 6.42 -0.83
CA PHE A 150 -2.06 7.58 -1.04
C PHE A 150 -2.32 8.32 -2.37
N ALA A 151 -2.75 7.62 -3.42
CA ALA A 151 -2.97 8.24 -4.73
C ALA A 151 -4.01 9.39 -4.70
N PRO A 152 -5.18 9.26 -4.05
CA PRO A 152 -6.14 10.36 -3.97
C PRO A 152 -5.65 11.52 -3.07
N ILE A 153 -4.74 11.26 -2.13
CA ILE A 153 -4.10 12.30 -1.32
C ILE A 153 -3.13 13.12 -2.18
N ARG A 154 -2.44 12.47 -3.12
CA ARG A 154 -1.45 13.10 -3.98
C ARG A 154 -2.07 13.75 -5.21
N PHE A 155 -3.00 13.07 -5.86
CA PHE A 155 -3.62 13.45 -7.13
C PHE A 155 -5.11 13.70 -6.95
N THR A 156 -5.54 14.96 -7.08
CA THR A 156 -6.96 15.33 -6.99
C THR A 156 -7.82 14.63 -8.04
N ALA A 157 -7.25 14.36 -9.21
CA ALA A 157 -7.90 13.58 -10.26
C ALA A 157 -8.34 12.19 -9.82
N LEU A 158 -7.69 11.59 -8.82
CA LEU A 158 -8.01 10.26 -8.27
C LEU A 158 -8.88 10.33 -7.01
N ALA A 159 -9.31 11.51 -6.57
CA ALA A 159 -10.10 11.71 -5.36
C ALA A 159 -11.58 11.31 -5.56
N SER A 160 -11.85 10.11 -6.07
CA SER A 160 -13.17 9.49 -6.13
C SER A 160 -13.07 7.97 -6.12
N LEU A 161 -14.03 7.30 -5.49
CA LEU A 161 -14.03 5.83 -5.37
C LEU A 161 -14.04 5.10 -6.72
N PRO A 162 -14.85 5.52 -7.73
CA PRO A 162 -14.81 4.86 -9.03
C PRO A 162 -13.45 4.95 -9.72
N ARG A 163 -12.73 6.08 -9.54
CA ARG A 163 -11.39 6.24 -10.12
C ARG A 163 -10.34 5.41 -9.39
N ILE A 164 -10.45 5.26 -8.09
CA ILE A 164 -9.59 4.36 -7.31
C ILE A 164 -9.86 2.91 -7.69
N LEU A 165 -11.14 2.53 -7.85
CA LEU A 165 -11.53 1.21 -8.34
C LEU A 165 -10.92 0.93 -9.72
N ALA A 166 -11.07 1.87 -10.65
CA ALA A 166 -10.52 1.74 -12.00
C ALA A 166 -8.97 1.64 -11.99
N LEU A 167 -8.31 2.43 -11.12
CA LEU A 167 -6.86 2.36 -10.95
C LEU A 167 -6.43 1.00 -10.39
N GLY A 168 -7.06 0.53 -9.29
CA GLY A 168 -6.75 -0.75 -8.68
C GLY A 168 -7.00 -1.93 -9.62
N ALA A 169 -8.16 -1.94 -10.29
CA ALA A 169 -8.50 -2.97 -11.27
C ALA A 169 -7.54 -2.94 -12.47
N GLY A 170 -7.25 -1.77 -13.03
CA GLY A 170 -6.33 -1.62 -14.16
C GLY A 170 -4.91 -2.10 -13.82
N CYS A 171 -4.37 -1.70 -12.67
CA CYS A 171 -3.08 -2.19 -12.20
C CYS A 171 -3.09 -3.72 -11.99
N SER A 172 -4.19 -4.26 -11.44
CA SER A 172 -4.30 -5.70 -11.22
C SER A 172 -4.35 -6.47 -12.55
N VAL A 173 -5.14 -6.02 -13.52
CA VAL A 173 -5.17 -6.62 -14.86
C VAL A 173 -3.77 -6.63 -15.50
N LEU A 174 -3.01 -5.55 -15.35
CA LEU A 174 -1.62 -5.50 -15.86
C LEU A 174 -0.73 -6.55 -15.18
N VAL A 175 -0.86 -6.74 -13.87
CA VAL A 175 -0.12 -7.77 -13.13
C VAL A 175 -0.51 -9.16 -13.59
N GLU A 176 -1.81 -9.47 -13.64
CA GLU A 176 -2.31 -10.77 -14.12
C GLU A 176 -1.85 -11.07 -15.54
N THR A 177 -1.88 -10.06 -16.41
CA THR A 177 -1.36 -10.17 -17.78
C THR A 177 0.14 -10.45 -17.80
N ALA A 178 0.91 -9.79 -16.94
CA ALA A 178 2.35 -10.02 -16.82
C ALA A 178 2.66 -11.43 -16.31
N GLN A 179 1.96 -11.91 -15.28
CA GLN A 179 2.11 -13.28 -14.76
C GLN A 179 1.84 -14.33 -15.85
N TYR A 180 0.77 -14.14 -16.60
CA TYR A 180 0.39 -15.03 -17.71
C TYR A 180 1.42 -14.99 -18.85
N ALA A 181 1.77 -13.80 -19.33
CA ALA A 181 2.69 -13.61 -20.45
C ALA A 181 4.12 -14.09 -20.14
N LEU A 182 4.59 -13.85 -18.93
CA LEU A 182 5.90 -14.28 -18.46
C LEU A 182 5.93 -15.74 -18.00
N ARG A 183 4.79 -16.43 -18.02
CA ARG A 183 4.64 -17.84 -17.58
C ARG A 183 5.25 -18.08 -16.20
N LEU A 184 4.86 -17.26 -15.23
CA LEU A 184 5.43 -17.32 -13.88
C LEU A 184 4.96 -18.53 -13.05
N ASP A 185 4.33 -19.52 -13.67
CA ASP A 185 3.72 -20.69 -13.00
C ASP A 185 2.71 -20.27 -11.91
N ARG A 186 1.91 -19.26 -12.27
CA ARG A 186 0.79 -18.77 -11.46
C ARG A 186 -0.51 -18.88 -12.25
N VAL A 187 -1.63 -18.91 -11.54
CA VAL A 187 -2.97 -18.80 -12.13
C VAL A 187 -3.33 -17.33 -12.16
N SER A 188 -3.54 -16.77 -13.35
CA SER A 188 -4.05 -15.41 -13.49
C SER A 188 -5.57 -15.44 -13.35
N SER A 189 -6.09 -14.77 -12.31
CA SER A 189 -7.48 -14.91 -11.89
C SER A 189 -8.23 -13.58 -11.91
N VAL A 190 -9.49 -13.64 -12.38
CA VAL A 190 -10.41 -12.49 -12.24
C VAL A 190 -10.70 -12.19 -10.77
N ASP A 191 -10.68 -13.18 -9.89
CA ASP A 191 -10.91 -12.99 -8.46
C ASP A 191 -9.79 -12.19 -7.81
N ASP A 192 -8.54 -12.39 -8.24
CA ASP A 192 -7.41 -11.57 -7.79
C ASP A 192 -7.61 -10.10 -8.20
N VAL A 193 -8.09 -9.86 -9.43
CA VAL A 193 -8.42 -8.50 -9.86
C VAL A 193 -9.51 -7.87 -8.98
N LEU A 194 -10.56 -8.61 -8.67
CA LEU A 194 -11.65 -8.12 -7.82
C LEU A 194 -11.19 -7.81 -6.40
N VAL A 195 -10.42 -8.71 -5.79
CA VAL A 195 -9.94 -8.56 -4.40
C VAL A 195 -8.89 -7.44 -4.31
N ASN A 196 -7.96 -7.35 -5.26
CA ASN A 196 -6.97 -6.28 -5.33
C ASN A 196 -7.63 -4.90 -5.48
N ALA A 197 -8.62 -4.80 -6.38
CA ALA A 197 -9.38 -3.56 -6.58
C ALA A 197 -10.21 -3.18 -5.35
N ALA A 198 -10.84 -4.16 -4.68
CA ALA A 198 -11.55 -3.95 -3.43
C ALA A 198 -10.61 -3.41 -2.33
N GLY A 199 -9.40 -3.98 -2.21
CA GLY A 199 -8.38 -3.51 -1.28
C GLY A 199 -7.99 -2.05 -1.52
N ALA A 200 -7.78 -1.65 -2.77
CA ALA A 200 -7.51 -0.26 -3.13
C ALA A 200 -8.67 0.67 -2.72
N VAL A 201 -9.94 0.27 -2.97
CA VAL A 201 -11.13 1.05 -2.60
C VAL A 201 -11.27 1.18 -1.08
N LEU A 202 -11.10 0.09 -0.33
CA LEU A 202 -11.16 0.10 1.14
C LEU A 202 -10.10 1.04 1.74
N ALA A 203 -8.87 0.98 1.24
CA ALA A 203 -7.80 1.87 1.65
C ALA A 203 -8.07 3.34 1.25
N GLY A 204 -8.65 3.55 0.08
CA GLY A 204 -9.12 4.87 -0.35
C GLY A 204 -10.20 5.43 0.57
N LEU A 205 -11.18 4.62 0.98
CA LEU A 205 -12.20 4.99 1.97
C LEU A 205 -11.55 5.40 3.30
N ALA A 206 -10.58 4.64 3.78
CA ALA A 206 -9.86 4.95 5.02
C ALA A 206 -9.11 6.30 4.95
N SER A 207 -8.62 6.68 3.76
CA SER A 207 -7.92 7.95 3.54
C SER A 207 -8.82 9.12 3.17
N ARG A 208 -10.14 8.91 3.00
CA ARG A 208 -11.08 9.88 2.42
C ARG A 208 -11.03 11.27 3.09
N ARG A 209 -10.87 11.33 4.40
CA ARG A 209 -10.76 12.57 5.18
C ARG A 209 -9.53 13.43 4.79
N TRP A 210 -8.54 12.85 4.15
CA TRP A 210 -7.32 13.54 3.71
C TRP A 210 -7.30 13.86 2.22
N TRP A 211 -8.35 13.54 1.46
CA TRP A 211 -8.40 13.87 0.05
C TRP A 211 -8.49 15.39 -0.14
N ARG A 212 -7.82 15.87 -1.15
CA ARG A 212 -7.96 17.28 -1.58
C ARG A 212 -9.09 17.31 -2.57
N THR A 213 -10.22 17.89 -2.19
CA THR A 213 -11.26 18.28 -3.14
C THR A 213 -10.76 19.51 -3.90
N GLY A 214 -10.68 19.44 -5.22
CA GLY A 214 -10.46 20.62 -6.04
C GLY A 214 -11.61 21.64 -5.83
N PRO A 215 -11.42 22.92 -6.14
CA PRO A 215 -12.51 23.89 -6.14
C PRO A 215 -13.65 23.33 -6.99
N PRO A 216 -14.92 23.50 -6.57
CA PRO A 216 -16.05 23.01 -7.33
C PRO A 216 -16.02 23.62 -8.75
N ALA A 217 -16.19 22.77 -9.77
CA ALA A 217 -16.10 23.14 -11.19
C ALA A 217 -17.05 24.30 -11.58
N ARG A 218 -17.98 24.70 -10.71
CA ARG A 218 -18.85 25.88 -10.90
C ARG A 218 -18.14 27.23 -10.79
N ALA A 219 -16.99 27.31 -10.13
CA ALA A 219 -16.27 28.57 -10.00
C ALA A 219 -15.53 28.99 -11.29
N GLU A 220 -15.19 28.02 -12.15
CA GLU A 220 -14.55 28.30 -13.43
C GLU A 220 -15.55 28.68 -14.54
N ALA A 221 -16.83 28.30 -14.42
CA ALA A 221 -17.88 28.67 -15.39
C ALA A 221 -18.43 30.09 -15.18
N ALA A 222 -18.16 30.72 -14.03
CA ALA A 222 -18.45 32.11 -13.78
C ALA A 222 -17.25 32.98 -14.24
N GLY A 223 -16.96 32.91 -15.52
CA GLY A 223 -15.95 33.80 -16.13
C GLY A 223 -16.36 35.27 -16.07
N PRO A 224 -15.44 36.23 -16.36
CA PRO A 224 -15.61 37.68 -16.18
C PRO A 224 -16.78 38.32 -16.93
N ARG A 225 -17.59 37.55 -17.64
CA ARG A 225 -18.76 38.06 -18.38
C ARG A 225 -19.98 38.41 -17.51
N ALA A 226 -20.07 37.90 -16.27
CA ALA A 226 -21.20 38.23 -15.39
C ALA A 226 -21.07 39.64 -14.76
N LEU A 227 -19.85 40.17 -14.64
CA LEU A 227 -19.63 41.51 -14.04
C LEU A 227 -19.82 42.70 -15.02
N ARG A 228 -19.96 42.45 -16.33
CA ARG A 228 -20.22 43.52 -17.33
C ARG A 228 -21.70 43.79 -17.60
N ARG A 229 -22.64 43.11 -16.98
CA ARG A 229 -24.10 43.37 -17.15
C ARG A 229 -24.75 44.10 -15.97
N ALA A 230 -23.98 44.47 -14.93
CA ALA A 230 -24.49 45.18 -13.75
C ALA A 230 -23.84 46.57 -13.55
N ALA A 231 -23.20 47.13 -14.61
CA ALA A 231 -22.70 48.50 -14.64
C ALA A 231 -23.44 49.31 -15.70
#